data_7208bbe510b490bfbff5e19b05110905
#
_entry.id   7208bbe510b490bfbff5e19b05110905
#
_cell.length_a   1.000
_cell.length_b   1.000
_cell.length_c   1.000
_cell.angle_alpha   90.00
_cell.angle_beta   90.00
_cell.angle_gamma   90.00
#
_symmetry.space_group_name_H-M   'P 1'
#
loop_
_entity.id
_entity.type
_entity.pdbx_description
1 polymer ?
#
loop_
_entity_poly.entity_id
_entity_poly.type
_entity_poly.pdbx_seq_one_letter_code
_entity_poly.pdbx_strand_id
1 'polypeptide(L)'
;MTASASVLDASNPRPVMEVAAAVIVDPRQRVLIARRAEHSHQGGCWEFPGGKLEPGETPRAALARELREELAIEVEEATPLLTLNHDYPDRRVRLHVWRVERFSGVPRGLEGQPLRWVTREEITAHEFPAANLPIITAVRLPDRYAILDEPGTDVRTFLGRVRDYAERGIELIRLRASALTAGDYIRLAREAVPLAEARGMALMIHGSPEWVRETGAAGLHLRTHELMCLTRRPIDRSRWLAASCHDAVQLRQAVRIGVDFVVLGPVAPTATHAGAIPMGWSAFADLVEAVALPVFALGGLSDEDMTRAKLHGAQGIAGIRCFSH
;
A
#
# COMPACT_ATOMS: atom_id res chain seq x y z
N MET A 1 11.65 31.10 30.07
CA MET A 1 12.75 30.63 29.21
C MET A 1 12.15 30.15 27.92
N THR A 2 12.19 30.98 26.91
CA THR A 2 11.58 30.77 25.59
C THR A 2 12.52 29.90 24.75
N ALA A 3 12.06 28.69 24.40
CA ALA A 3 12.77 27.84 23.45
C ALA A 3 12.64 28.44 22.05
N SER A 4 13.77 28.90 21.52
CA SER A 4 13.92 29.40 20.16
C SER A 4 13.74 28.26 19.18
N ALA A 5 12.66 28.30 18.40
CA ALA A 5 12.50 27.43 17.24
C ALA A 5 13.53 27.85 16.19
N SER A 6 14.53 27.02 15.93
CA SER A 6 15.49 27.24 14.85
C SER A 6 14.77 27.23 13.51
N VAL A 7 14.77 28.36 12.83
CA VAL A 7 14.36 28.52 11.44
C VAL A 7 15.30 27.62 10.60
N LEU A 8 14.74 26.56 10.01
CA LEU A 8 15.47 25.68 9.09
C LEU A 8 15.86 26.48 7.84
N ASP A 9 17.15 26.63 7.65
CA ASP A 9 17.74 27.29 6.50
C ASP A 9 17.41 26.52 5.20
N ALA A 10 16.59 27.13 4.36
CA ALA A 10 16.09 26.55 3.10
C ALA A 10 17.12 26.62 1.95
N SER A 11 18.36 27.07 2.20
CA SER A 11 19.33 27.43 1.16
C SER A 11 20.35 26.34 0.78
N ASN A 12 20.36 25.17 1.46
CA ASN A 12 21.26 24.08 1.10
C ASN A 12 20.47 22.78 0.86
N PRO A 13 20.35 22.28 -0.39
CA PRO A 13 19.65 21.02 -0.66
C PRO A 13 20.39 19.89 0.04
N ARG A 14 19.73 19.24 1.01
CA ARG A 14 20.28 18.07 1.70
C ARG A 14 20.65 16.99 0.68
N PRO A 15 21.78 16.31 0.83
CA PRO A 15 22.16 15.25 -0.07
C PRO A 15 21.08 14.15 -0.05
N VAL A 16 20.65 13.73 -1.24
CA VAL A 16 19.72 12.62 -1.40
C VAL A 16 20.52 11.33 -1.48
N MET A 17 20.27 10.42 -0.54
CA MET A 17 20.83 9.08 -0.55
C MET A 17 19.82 8.15 -1.19
N GLU A 18 20.15 7.61 -2.35
CA GLU A 18 19.34 6.61 -3.05
C GLU A 18 19.64 5.21 -2.49
N VAL A 19 18.61 4.44 -2.18
CA VAL A 19 18.72 3.09 -1.61
C VAL A 19 17.74 2.17 -2.34
N ALA A 20 18.17 0.96 -2.70
CA ALA A 20 17.30 -0.08 -3.21
C ALA A 20 17.01 -1.10 -2.10
N ALA A 21 15.76 -1.55 -1.95
CA ALA A 21 15.36 -2.58 -0.99
C ALA A 21 14.45 -3.61 -1.65
N ALA A 22 14.52 -4.84 -1.16
CA ALA A 22 13.80 -5.99 -1.69
C ALA A 22 12.75 -6.55 -0.73
N VAL A 23 11.50 -6.61 -1.18
CA VAL A 23 10.50 -7.52 -0.64
C VAL A 23 10.63 -8.84 -1.39
N ILE A 24 11.46 -9.75 -0.87
CA ILE A 24 11.70 -11.07 -1.48
C ILE A 24 10.60 -12.01 -1.01
N VAL A 25 9.92 -12.65 -1.97
CA VAL A 25 8.76 -13.51 -1.69
C VAL A 25 9.04 -14.93 -2.16
N ASP A 26 8.84 -15.91 -1.29
CA ASP A 26 8.98 -17.32 -1.64
C ASP A 26 7.68 -17.88 -2.28
N PRO A 27 7.73 -19.11 -2.86
CA PRO A 27 6.53 -19.76 -3.43
C PRO A 27 5.38 -19.99 -2.42
N ARG A 28 5.66 -19.93 -1.11
CA ARG A 28 4.64 -20.02 -0.04
C ARG A 28 4.12 -18.64 0.38
N GLN A 29 4.42 -17.59 -0.39
CA GLN A 29 4.04 -16.19 -0.11
C GLN A 29 4.59 -15.66 1.23
N ARG A 30 5.71 -16.17 1.72
CA ARG A 30 6.43 -15.61 2.86
C ARG A 30 7.45 -14.58 2.37
N VAL A 31 7.74 -13.61 3.21
CA VAL A 31 8.67 -12.51 2.94
C VAL A 31 9.95 -12.74 3.72
N LEU A 32 11.10 -12.56 3.07
CA LEU A 32 12.41 -12.60 3.71
C LEU A 32 12.73 -11.27 4.37
N ILE A 33 13.07 -11.32 5.66
CA ILE A 33 13.57 -10.18 6.43
C ILE A 33 14.95 -10.50 7.00
N ALA A 34 15.80 -9.48 7.11
CA ALA A 34 17.13 -9.55 7.70
C ALA A 34 17.18 -8.76 9.01
N ARG A 35 17.98 -9.19 9.98
CA ARG A 35 18.16 -8.46 11.23
C ARG A 35 19.43 -7.63 11.16
N ARG A 36 19.30 -6.33 11.43
CA ARG A 36 20.43 -5.40 11.46
C ARG A 36 21.42 -5.75 12.57
N ALA A 37 22.71 -5.60 12.29
CA ALA A 37 23.75 -5.81 13.29
C ALA A 37 23.56 -4.82 14.47
N GLU A 38 23.76 -5.30 15.70
CA GLU A 38 23.50 -4.55 16.94
C GLU A 38 24.26 -3.19 17.00
N HIS A 39 25.44 -3.12 16.39
CA HIS A 39 26.27 -1.91 16.36
C HIS A 39 25.94 -0.93 15.23
N SER A 40 25.01 -1.25 14.35
CA SER A 40 24.58 -0.38 13.25
C SER A 40 23.52 0.64 13.71
N HIS A 41 23.28 1.66 12.87
CA HIS A 41 22.17 2.60 13.10
C HIS A 41 20.84 1.83 13.15
N GLN A 42 20.06 1.96 14.23
CA GLN A 42 18.87 1.16 14.52
C GLN A 42 19.16 -0.35 14.58
N GLY A 43 20.30 -0.74 15.19
CA GLY A 43 20.71 -2.12 15.38
C GLY A 43 19.65 -2.95 16.12
N GLY A 44 19.58 -4.24 15.78
CA GLY A 44 18.59 -5.16 16.33
C GLY A 44 17.20 -5.13 15.68
N CYS A 45 16.83 -4.06 14.96
CA CYS A 45 15.60 -4.00 14.15
C CYS A 45 15.71 -4.96 12.95
N TRP A 46 14.53 -5.37 12.46
CA TRP A 46 14.43 -6.09 11.20
C TRP A 46 14.34 -5.12 10.03
N GLU A 47 14.79 -5.53 8.87
CA GLU A 47 14.78 -4.72 7.65
C GLU A 47 14.51 -5.58 6.41
N PHE A 48 14.20 -4.89 5.31
CA PHE A 48 14.18 -5.49 3.99
C PHE A 48 15.59 -5.43 3.40
N PRO A 49 16.16 -6.56 2.91
CA PRO A 49 17.50 -6.61 2.35
C PRO A 49 17.71 -5.61 1.21
N GLY A 50 18.91 -5.07 1.10
CA GLY A 50 19.29 -4.10 0.07
C GLY A 50 20.23 -3.02 0.59
N GLY A 51 20.66 -2.14 -0.29
CA GLY A 51 21.66 -1.15 0.06
C GLY A 51 21.67 0.09 -0.81
N LYS A 52 22.75 0.87 -0.70
CA LYS A 52 22.88 2.16 -1.37
C LYS A 52 23.23 1.97 -2.85
N LEU A 53 22.69 2.87 -3.68
CA LEU A 53 23.12 2.95 -5.07
C LEU A 53 24.55 3.48 -5.17
N GLU A 54 25.34 2.88 -6.04
CA GLU A 54 26.65 3.40 -6.43
C GLU A 54 26.50 4.51 -7.51
N PRO A 55 27.51 5.38 -7.69
CA PRO A 55 27.46 6.43 -8.69
C PRO A 55 27.19 5.90 -10.11
N GLY A 56 26.10 6.34 -10.73
CA GLY A 56 25.68 5.92 -12.06
C GLY A 56 24.92 4.62 -12.14
N GLU A 57 24.65 4.00 -10.99
CA GLU A 57 23.88 2.76 -10.91
C GLU A 57 22.37 3.03 -10.96
N THR A 58 21.63 2.17 -11.64
CA THR A 58 20.15 2.20 -11.58
C THR A 58 19.65 1.48 -10.32
N PRO A 59 18.45 1.85 -9.77
CA PRO A 59 17.91 1.18 -8.58
C PRO A 59 17.78 -0.35 -8.75
N ARG A 60 17.46 -0.82 -9.95
CA ARG A 60 17.38 -2.27 -10.22
C ARG A 60 18.76 -2.94 -10.24
N ALA A 61 19.80 -2.28 -10.75
CA ALA A 61 21.16 -2.81 -10.74
C ALA A 61 21.69 -2.88 -9.30
N ALA A 62 21.51 -1.82 -8.51
CA ALA A 62 21.86 -1.81 -7.10
C ALA A 62 21.18 -2.94 -6.33
N LEU A 63 19.86 -3.12 -6.55
CA LEU A 63 19.13 -4.23 -5.94
C LEU A 63 19.78 -5.58 -6.24
N ALA A 64 20.08 -5.86 -7.51
CA ALA A 64 20.66 -7.14 -7.91
C ALA A 64 22.07 -7.36 -7.34
N ARG A 65 22.90 -6.30 -7.30
CA ARG A 65 24.24 -6.34 -6.70
C ARG A 65 24.17 -6.62 -5.20
N GLU A 66 23.38 -5.82 -4.47
CA GLU A 66 23.22 -5.95 -3.01
C GLU A 66 22.69 -7.33 -2.60
N LEU A 67 21.69 -7.85 -3.31
CA LEU A 67 21.12 -9.17 -2.99
C LEU A 67 22.10 -10.32 -3.28
N ARG A 68 22.99 -10.16 -4.26
CA ARG A 68 24.07 -11.10 -4.50
C ARG A 68 25.11 -11.03 -3.39
N GLU A 69 25.52 -9.83 -2.99
CA GLU A 69 26.55 -9.56 -1.98
C GLU A 69 26.09 -9.96 -0.58
N GLU A 70 24.86 -9.59 -0.19
CA GLU A 70 24.33 -9.83 1.15
C GLU A 70 23.73 -11.23 1.36
N LEU A 71 23.10 -11.79 0.29
CA LEU A 71 22.28 -12.99 0.41
C LEU A 71 22.67 -14.16 -0.48
N ALA A 72 23.64 -14.02 -1.38
CA ALA A 72 24.05 -15.04 -2.36
C ALA A 72 22.89 -15.47 -3.30
N ILE A 73 22.01 -14.55 -3.71
CA ILE A 73 20.93 -14.83 -4.66
C ILE A 73 21.05 -13.96 -5.90
N GLU A 74 20.64 -14.51 -7.04
CA GLU A 74 20.55 -13.79 -8.31
C GLU A 74 19.10 -13.44 -8.62
N VAL A 75 18.81 -12.15 -8.83
CA VAL A 75 17.46 -11.65 -9.13
C VAL A 75 17.11 -11.91 -10.58
N GLU A 76 16.10 -12.72 -10.83
CA GLU A 76 15.57 -13.00 -12.17
C GLU A 76 14.45 -12.04 -12.54
N GLU A 77 13.44 -11.90 -11.66
CA GLU A 77 12.31 -10.99 -11.86
C GLU A 77 12.09 -10.11 -10.61
N ALA A 78 11.98 -8.81 -10.85
CA ALA A 78 11.61 -7.84 -9.83
C ALA A 78 10.69 -6.78 -10.43
N THR A 79 9.64 -6.45 -9.70
CA THR A 79 8.69 -5.39 -10.06
C THR A 79 8.77 -4.25 -9.04
N PRO A 80 8.67 -2.97 -9.47
CA PRO A 80 8.57 -1.86 -8.54
C PRO A 80 7.37 -2.07 -7.59
N LEU A 81 7.56 -1.83 -6.30
CA LEU A 81 6.50 -1.90 -5.31
C LEU A 81 6.09 -0.51 -4.83
N LEU A 82 7.05 0.29 -4.37
CA LEU A 82 6.83 1.69 -4.00
C LEU A 82 8.16 2.44 -3.91
N THR A 83 8.09 3.77 -4.04
CA THR A 83 9.22 4.66 -3.75
C THR A 83 8.88 5.50 -2.54
N LEU A 84 9.80 5.57 -1.56
CA LEU A 84 9.63 6.30 -0.32
C LEU A 84 10.67 7.40 -0.21
N ASN A 85 10.23 8.60 0.14
CA ASN A 85 11.12 9.67 0.54
C ASN A 85 11.04 9.83 2.07
N HIS A 86 12.16 9.72 2.75
CA HIS A 86 12.26 9.90 4.19
C HIS A 86 13.30 10.95 4.54
N ASP A 87 12.89 12.00 5.25
CA ASP A 87 13.77 13.07 5.67
C ASP A 87 14.36 12.77 7.06
N TYR A 88 15.67 12.53 7.12
CA TYR A 88 16.44 12.56 8.36
C TYR A 88 16.95 13.98 8.62
N PRO A 89 17.41 14.29 9.86
CA PRO A 89 17.95 15.62 10.15
C PRO A 89 19.13 16.05 9.26
N ASP A 90 19.97 15.10 8.86
CA ASP A 90 21.22 15.29 8.13
C ASP A 90 21.14 14.99 6.62
N ARG A 91 20.16 14.21 6.19
CA ARG A 91 20.04 13.74 4.79
C ARG A 91 18.60 13.41 4.43
N ARG A 92 18.32 13.35 3.13
CA ARG A 92 17.11 12.72 2.60
C ARG A 92 17.45 11.33 2.08
N VAL A 93 16.66 10.33 2.41
CA VAL A 93 16.77 8.98 1.85
C VAL A 93 15.60 8.77 0.89
N ARG A 94 15.92 8.39 -0.36
CA ARG A 94 14.96 7.89 -1.33
C ARG A 94 15.12 6.38 -1.42
N LEU A 95 14.10 5.65 -1.01
CA LEU A 95 14.10 4.20 -0.96
C LEU A 95 13.25 3.64 -2.11
N HIS A 96 13.91 2.97 -3.05
CA HIS A 96 13.28 2.25 -4.16
C HIS A 96 13.00 0.82 -3.72
N VAL A 97 11.75 0.49 -3.48
CA VAL A 97 11.35 -0.83 -3.00
C VAL A 97 10.85 -1.67 -4.17
N TRP A 98 11.40 -2.86 -4.29
CA TRP A 98 11.09 -3.82 -5.33
C TRP A 98 10.53 -5.10 -4.73
N ARG A 99 9.54 -5.69 -5.38
CA ARG A 99 9.07 -7.04 -5.09
C ARG A 99 9.84 -8.02 -5.97
N VAL A 100 10.53 -8.98 -5.33
CA VAL A 100 11.32 -10.02 -5.98
C VAL A 100 10.61 -11.35 -5.78
N GLU A 101 10.02 -11.90 -6.86
CA GLU A 101 9.25 -13.15 -6.85
C GLU A 101 10.00 -14.30 -7.50
N ARG A 102 11.01 -13.99 -8.35
CA ARG A 102 11.86 -14.99 -8.98
C ARG A 102 13.34 -14.66 -8.79
N PHE A 103 14.02 -15.61 -8.21
CA PHE A 103 15.47 -15.55 -7.98
C PHE A 103 16.05 -16.98 -7.96
N SER A 104 17.33 -17.11 -8.25
CA SER A 104 18.08 -18.35 -8.08
C SER A 104 19.03 -18.24 -6.89
N GLY A 105 19.48 -19.40 -6.38
CA GLY A 105 20.28 -19.49 -5.16
C GLY A 105 19.42 -19.75 -3.91
N VAL A 106 20.12 -19.97 -2.79
CA VAL A 106 19.50 -20.15 -1.47
C VAL A 106 19.93 -18.98 -0.58
N PRO A 107 19.00 -18.12 -0.13
CA PRO A 107 19.35 -16.95 0.68
C PRO A 107 20.16 -17.33 1.93
N ARG A 108 21.30 -16.69 2.12
CA ARG A 108 22.21 -16.83 3.26
C ARG A 108 22.69 -15.45 3.68
N GLY A 109 22.74 -15.17 4.97
CA GLY A 109 23.31 -13.94 5.48
C GLY A 109 24.83 -13.93 5.37
N LEU A 110 25.38 -13.41 4.28
CA LEU A 110 26.83 -13.41 4.02
C LEU A 110 27.61 -12.46 4.94
N GLU A 111 26.94 -11.50 5.54
CA GLU A 111 27.50 -10.61 6.56
C GLU A 111 27.27 -11.11 7.99
N GLY A 112 26.78 -12.35 8.15
CA GLY A 112 26.44 -12.94 9.44
C GLY A 112 25.09 -12.46 10.01
N GLN A 113 24.31 -11.71 9.24
CA GLN A 113 22.99 -11.22 9.63
C GLN A 113 21.99 -12.39 9.70
N PRO A 114 21.17 -12.48 10.79
CA PRO A 114 20.08 -13.45 10.88
C PRO A 114 19.01 -13.16 9.82
N LEU A 115 18.56 -14.21 9.14
CA LEU A 115 17.47 -14.16 8.17
C LEU A 115 16.25 -14.89 8.69
N ARG A 116 15.05 -14.42 8.32
CA ARG A 116 13.79 -15.06 8.64
C ARG A 116 12.77 -14.93 7.52
N TRP A 117 12.10 -16.04 7.20
CA TRP A 117 10.90 -16.03 6.38
C TRP A 117 9.68 -15.85 7.27
N VAL A 118 8.86 -14.83 6.97
CA VAL A 118 7.65 -14.48 7.73
C VAL A 118 6.45 -14.38 6.81
N THR A 119 5.26 -14.70 7.31
CA THR A 119 4.01 -14.45 6.58
C THR A 119 3.64 -12.96 6.61
N ARG A 120 2.66 -12.56 5.81
CA ARG A 120 2.11 -11.18 5.79
C ARG A 120 1.55 -10.75 7.16
N GLU A 121 1.05 -11.70 7.93
CA GLU A 121 0.48 -11.47 9.25
C GLU A 121 1.59 -11.37 10.31
N GLU A 122 2.55 -12.29 10.26
CA GLU A 122 3.66 -12.36 11.22
C GLU A 122 4.61 -11.16 11.15
N ILE A 123 4.70 -10.49 9.99
CA ILE A 123 5.64 -9.36 9.80
C ILE A 123 5.41 -8.23 10.82
N THR A 124 4.17 -8.03 11.26
CA THR A 124 3.81 -6.99 12.25
C THR A 124 4.25 -7.30 13.67
N ALA A 125 4.64 -8.54 13.96
CA ALA A 125 5.18 -8.93 15.25
C ALA A 125 6.69 -8.61 15.38
N HIS A 126 7.31 -8.08 14.32
CA HIS A 126 8.73 -7.76 14.27
C HIS A 126 8.92 -6.24 14.34
N GLU A 127 9.99 -5.82 15.02
CA GLU A 127 10.33 -4.39 15.14
C GLU A 127 11.14 -3.94 13.92
N PHE A 128 10.63 -2.92 13.23
CA PHE A 128 11.25 -2.30 12.06
C PHE A 128 11.48 -0.81 12.29
N PRO A 129 12.47 -0.21 11.60
CA PRO A 129 12.58 1.24 11.50
C PRO A 129 11.28 1.89 10.98
N ALA A 130 10.96 3.08 11.48
CA ALA A 130 9.74 3.80 11.10
C ALA A 130 9.63 4.02 9.57
N ALA A 131 10.75 4.20 8.88
CA ALA A 131 10.81 4.34 7.43
C ALA A 131 10.30 3.09 6.67
N ASN A 132 10.29 1.91 7.30
CA ASN A 132 9.82 0.66 6.68
C ASN A 132 8.31 0.41 6.86
N LEU A 133 7.60 1.19 7.67
CA LEU A 133 6.17 1.00 7.92
C LEU A 133 5.31 1.02 6.65
N PRO A 134 5.53 1.92 5.66
CA PRO A 134 4.81 1.87 4.39
C PRO A 134 5.08 0.59 3.59
N ILE A 135 6.29 0.02 3.68
CA ILE A 135 6.65 -1.24 3.01
C ILE A 135 5.87 -2.39 3.66
N ILE A 136 5.80 -2.43 4.99
CA ILE A 136 5.01 -3.44 5.73
C ILE A 136 3.53 -3.34 5.33
N THR A 137 3.00 -2.12 5.19
CA THR A 137 1.64 -1.91 4.71
C THR A 137 1.46 -2.47 3.29
N ALA A 138 2.38 -2.16 2.36
CA ALA A 138 2.35 -2.66 0.99
C ALA A 138 2.45 -4.20 0.91
N VAL A 139 3.29 -4.82 1.75
CA VAL A 139 3.41 -6.29 1.86
C VAL A 139 2.10 -6.95 2.27
N ARG A 140 1.37 -6.32 3.19
CA ARG A 140 0.09 -6.84 3.72
C ARG A 140 -1.10 -6.62 2.80
N LEU A 141 -1.01 -5.67 1.87
CA LEU A 141 -2.07 -5.38 0.92
C LEU A 141 -1.97 -6.28 -0.31
N PRO A 142 -3.12 -6.77 -0.85
CA PRO A 142 -3.15 -7.40 -2.17
C PRO A 142 -2.96 -6.35 -3.27
N ASP A 143 -2.91 -6.79 -4.51
CA ASP A 143 -2.82 -5.91 -5.69
C ASP A 143 -4.18 -5.61 -6.35
N ARG A 144 -5.26 -6.24 -5.87
CA ARG A 144 -6.63 -6.03 -6.33
C ARG A 144 -7.52 -5.51 -5.21
N TYR A 145 -8.14 -4.35 -5.45
CA TYR A 145 -9.11 -3.75 -4.53
C TYR A 145 -10.46 -3.61 -5.23
N ALA A 146 -11.33 -4.59 -5.08
CA ALA A 146 -12.65 -4.56 -5.71
C ALA A 146 -13.60 -3.60 -4.96
N ILE A 147 -14.34 -2.80 -5.73
CA ILE A 147 -15.38 -1.91 -5.20
C ILE A 147 -16.72 -2.54 -5.55
N LEU A 148 -17.41 -3.03 -4.54
CA LEU A 148 -18.73 -3.61 -4.64
C LEU A 148 -19.79 -2.50 -4.60
N ASP A 149 -20.31 -2.12 -5.74
CA ASP A 149 -21.31 -1.07 -5.93
C ASP A 149 -22.36 -1.55 -6.95
N GLU A 150 -23.33 -2.30 -6.46
CA GLU A 150 -24.42 -2.83 -7.28
C GLU A 150 -25.57 -1.82 -7.39
N PRO A 151 -26.21 -1.72 -8.55
CA PRO A 151 -27.43 -0.93 -8.69
C PRO A 151 -28.58 -1.63 -7.92
N GLY A 152 -29.27 -0.85 -7.06
CA GLY A 152 -30.41 -1.36 -6.29
C GLY A 152 -30.08 -1.65 -4.83
N THR A 153 -31.01 -2.34 -4.17
CA THR A 153 -31.01 -2.51 -2.71
C THR A 153 -31.12 -3.99 -2.27
N ASP A 154 -31.03 -4.92 -3.22
CA ASP A 154 -31.16 -6.35 -2.91
C ASP A 154 -29.92 -6.91 -2.22
N VAL A 155 -30.06 -7.23 -0.94
CA VAL A 155 -29.00 -7.80 -0.10
C VAL A 155 -28.44 -9.10 -0.69
N ARG A 156 -29.27 -9.95 -1.31
CA ARG A 156 -28.82 -11.22 -1.88
C ARG A 156 -27.85 -11.01 -3.04
N THR A 157 -28.09 -10.00 -3.86
CA THR A 157 -27.19 -9.61 -4.96
C THR A 157 -25.82 -9.21 -4.42
N PHE A 158 -25.77 -8.34 -3.39
CA PHE A 158 -24.50 -7.96 -2.76
C PHE A 158 -23.77 -9.16 -2.17
N LEU A 159 -24.45 -10.03 -1.43
CA LEU A 159 -23.83 -11.22 -0.83
C LEU A 159 -23.38 -12.23 -1.89
N GLY A 160 -24.10 -12.34 -3.01
CA GLY A 160 -23.71 -13.12 -4.18
C GLY A 160 -22.37 -12.62 -4.73
N ARG A 161 -22.24 -11.30 -4.95
CA ARG A 161 -21.00 -10.70 -5.46
C ARG A 161 -19.80 -10.85 -4.50
N VAL A 162 -20.02 -10.86 -3.19
CA VAL A 162 -18.96 -11.17 -2.22
C VAL A 162 -18.42 -12.59 -2.46
N ARG A 163 -19.30 -13.57 -2.75
CA ARG A 163 -18.89 -14.96 -3.07
C ARG A 163 -18.13 -15.03 -4.39
N ASP A 164 -18.64 -14.35 -5.43
CA ASP A 164 -18.01 -14.31 -6.75
C ASP A 164 -16.57 -13.74 -6.67
N TYR A 165 -16.38 -12.67 -5.89
CA TYR A 165 -15.05 -12.09 -5.69
C TYR A 165 -14.11 -13.04 -4.94
N ALA A 166 -14.61 -13.78 -3.93
CA ALA A 166 -13.82 -14.78 -3.24
C ALA A 166 -13.35 -15.91 -4.17
N GLU A 167 -14.25 -16.41 -5.03
CA GLU A 167 -13.94 -17.45 -6.02
C GLU A 167 -12.89 -17.00 -7.04
N ARG A 168 -12.79 -15.69 -7.28
CA ARG A 168 -11.76 -15.06 -8.15
C ARG A 168 -10.47 -14.69 -7.42
N GLY A 169 -10.33 -15.05 -6.15
CA GLY A 169 -9.14 -14.77 -5.35
C GLY A 169 -8.96 -13.29 -4.99
N ILE A 170 -10.04 -12.50 -4.95
CA ILE A 170 -10.01 -11.13 -4.46
C ILE A 170 -9.95 -11.16 -2.94
N GLU A 171 -8.91 -10.57 -2.37
CA GLU A 171 -8.67 -10.54 -0.91
C GLU A 171 -9.11 -9.24 -0.24
N LEU A 172 -9.33 -8.16 -1.00
CA LEU A 172 -9.72 -6.85 -0.47
C LEU A 172 -10.91 -6.29 -1.24
N ILE A 173 -12.00 -6.02 -0.53
CA ILE A 173 -13.21 -5.46 -1.12
C ILE A 173 -13.70 -4.25 -0.35
N ARG A 174 -14.33 -3.30 -1.04
CA ARG A 174 -15.04 -2.15 -0.46
C ARG A 174 -16.53 -2.29 -0.73
N LEU A 175 -17.33 -2.34 0.32
CA LEU A 175 -18.78 -2.22 0.20
C LEU A 175 -19.14 -0.73 0.01
N ARG A 176 -19.64 -0.37 -1.17
CA ARG A 176 -20.05 1.00 -1.51
C ARG A 176 -21.56 1.20 -1.38
N ALA A 177 -22.38 0.33 -1.94
CA ALA A 177 -23.84 0.27 -1.80
C ALA A 177 -24.55 1.63 -1.66
N SER A 178 -24.27 2.56 -2.59
CA SER A 178 -24.66 3.99 -2.48
C SER A 178 -26.18 4.23 -2.58
N ALA A 179 -26.95 3.25 -3.02
CA ALA A 179 -28.42 3.32 -3.11
C ALA A 179 -29.12 3.00 -1.77
N LEU A 180 -28.40 2.46 -0.77
CA LEU A 180 -28.99 2.05 0.50
C LEU A 180 -29.13 3.20 1.48
N THR A 181 -30.16 3.14 2.32
CA THR A 181 -30.23 3.98 3.53
C THR A 181 -29.14 3.57 4.53
N ALA A 182 -28.78 4.44 5.48
CA ALA A 182 -27.79 4.14 6.50
C ALA A 182 -28.14 2.85 7.28
N GLY A 183 -29.41 2.66 7.66
CA GLY A 183 -29.87 1.47 8.38
C GLY A 183 -29.77 0.19 7.56
N ASP A 184 -30.13 0.24 6.27
CA ASP A 184 -30.02 -0.89 5.36
C ASP A 184 -28.55 -1.22 5.06
N TYR A 185 -27.72 -0.20 4.91
CA TYR A 185 -26.28 -0.35 4.72
C TYR A 185 -25.61 -1.06 5.90
N ILE A 186 -25.92 -0.67 7.14
CA ILE A 186 -25.39 -1.33 8.33
C ILE A 186 -25.87 -2.79 8.42
N ARG A 187 -27.16 -3.06 8.10
CA ARG A 187 -27.67 -4.44 8.06
C ARG A 187 -26.90 -5.27 7.05
N LEU A 188 -26.74 -4.78 5.81
CA LEU A 188 -25.95 -5.45 4.79
C LEU A 188 -24.51 -5.69 5.24
N ALA A 189 -23.86 -4.68 5.84
CA ALA A 189 -22.48 -4.80 6.30
C ALA A 189 -22.32 -5.88 7.39
N ARG A 190 -23.29 -6.00 8.32
CA ARG A 190 -23.30 -7.06 9.36
C ARG A 190 -23.39 -8.47 8.79
N GLU A 191 -23.98 -8.65 7.61
CA GLU A 191 -24.03 -9.94 6.92
C GLU A 191 -22.80 -10.15 6.01
N ALA A 192 -22.38 -9.10 5.31
CA ALA A 192 -21.30 -9.17 4.33
C ALA A 192 -19.89 -9.32 4.98
N VAL A 193 -19.67 -8.68 6.15
CA VAL A 193 -18.37 -8.75 6.83
C VAL A 193 -18.00 -10.17 7.24
N PRO A 194 -18.81 -10.92 8.02
CA PRO A 194 -18.47 -12.29 8.39
C PRO A 194 -18.42 -13.23 7.17
N LEU A 195 -19.22 -12.96 6.13
CA LEU A 195 -19.19 -13.71 4.88
C LEU A 195 -17.86 -13.55 4.15
N ALA A 196 -17.32 -12.31 4.10
CA ALA A 196 -16.03 -12.01 3.51
C ALA A 196 -14.90 -12.62 4.33
N GLU A 197 -14.89 -12.43 5.64
CA GLU A 197 -13.88 -12.93 6.57
C GLU A 197 -13.77 -14.47 6.51
N ALA A 198 -14.90 -15.18 6.49
CA ALA A 198 -14.93 -16.63 6.35
C ALA A 198 -14.33 -17.14 5.02
N ARG A 199 -14.06 -16.25 4.06
CA ARG A 199 -13.44 -16.51 2.77
C ARG A 199 -12.05 -15.89 2.62
N GLY A 200 -11.45 -15.43 3.73
CA GLY A 200 -10.13 -14.83 3.73
C GLY A 200 -10.06 -13.42 3.12
N MET A 201 -11.22 -12.75 2.98
CA MET A 201 -11.26 -11.39 2.42
C MET A 201 -11.40 -10.32 3.50
N ALA A 202 -10.69 -9.20 3.33
CA ALA A 202 -10.87 -7.99 4.10
C ALA A 202 -11.97 -7.12 3.47
N LEU A 203 -13.06 -6.86 4.21
CA LEU A 203 -14.13 -5.99 3.75
C LEU A 203 -14.03 -4.60 4.41
N MET A 204 -13.84 -3.58 3.56
CA MET A 204 -13.85 -2.16 3.92
C MET A 204 -15.26 -1.58 3.79
N ILE A 205 -15.64 -0.73 4.73
CA ILE A 205 -16.91 0.01 4.65
C ILE A 205 -16.66 1.51 4.49
N HIS A 206 -17.71 2.29 4.21
CA HIS A 206 -17.71 3.75 4.28
C HIS A 206 -18.72 4.25 5.32
N GLY A 207 -18.68 5.55 5.64
CA GLY A 207 -19.61 6.19 6.56
C GLY A 207 -19.01 6.47 7.93
N SER A 208 -19.79 6.33 9.01
CA SER A 208 -19.32 6.66 10.36
C SER A 208 -18.21 5.71 10.84
N PRO A 209 -17.17 6.22 11.51
CA PRO A 209 -16.13 5.42 12.14
C PRO A 209 -16.66 4.38 13.14
N GLU A 210 -17.76 4.68 13.84
CA GLU A 210 -18.40 3.76 14.80
C GLU A 210 -18.89 2.48 14.13
N TRP A 211 -19.30 2.55 12.86
CA TRP A 211 -19.80 1.40 12.10
C TRP A 211 -18.73 0.33 11.89
N VAL A 212 -17.45 0.71 11.84
CA VAL A 212 -16.36 -0.25 11.74
C VAL A 212 -16.35 -1.20 12.93
N ARG A 213 -16.52 -0.64 14.14
CA ARG A 213 -16.59 -1.43 15.39
C ARG A 213 -17.90 -2.24 15.46
N GLU A 214 -19.02 -1.62 15.05
CA GLU A 214 -20.35 -2.23 15.10
C GLU A 214 -20.50 -3.42 14.17
N THR A 215 -19.90 -3.35 12.98
CA THR A 215 -19.98 -4.41 11.94
C THR A 215 -18.82 -5.39 11.98
N GLY A 216 -17.72 -5.06 12.67
CA GLY A 216 -16.49 -5.84 12.64
C GLY A 216 -15.67 -5.65 11.37
N ALA A 217 -16.03 -4.71 10.48
CA ALA A 217 -15.36 -4.48 9.21
C ALA A 217 -13.84 -4.35 9.33
N ALA A 218 -13.11 -4.79 8.32
CA ALA A 218 -11.64 -4.73 8.28
C ALA A 218 -11.11 -3.28 8.33
N GLY A 219 -11.93 -2.30 7.92
CA GLY A 219 -11.55 -0.91 7.99
C GLY A 219 -12.56 0.06 7.39
N LEU A 220 -12.16 1.33 7.35
CA LEU A 220 -12.92 2.45 6.84
C LEU A 220 -12.29 3.01 5.57
N HIS A 221 -13.09 3.22 4.54
CA HIS A 221 -12.68 3.93 3.34
C HIS A 221 -13.34 5.32 3.29
N LEU A 222 -12.55 6.35 3.50
CA LEU A 222 -13.00 7.73 3.48
C LEU A 222 -13.25 8.22 2.05
N ARG A 223 -14.35 8.90 1.84
CA ARG A 223 -14.55 9.73 0.64
C ARG A 223 -13.72 11.00 0.76
N THR A 224 -13.42 11.64 -0.36
CA THR A 224 -12.56 12.83 -0.40
C THR A 224 -13.02 13.94 0.58
N HIS A 225 -14.32 14.25 0.63
CA HIS A 225 -14.82 15.31 1.52
C HIS A 225 -14.67 14.91 3.00
N GLU A 226 -14.86 13.63 3.35
CA GLU A 226 -14.65 13.12 4.72
C GLU A 226 -13.17 13.23 5.10
N LEU A 227 -12.26 12.80 4.20
CA LEU A 227 -10.82 12.94 4.38
C LEU A 227 -10.41 14.39 4.68
N MET A 228 -10.94 15.34 3.91
CA MET A 228 -10.55 16.77 4.02
C MET A 228 -11.05 17.43 5.30
N CYS A 229 -12.12 16.91 5.93
CA CYS A 229 -12.66 17.43 7.20
C CYS A 229 -11.92 16.90 8.44
N LEU A 230 -11.13 15.83 8.32
CA LEU A 230 -10.48 15.20 9.46
C LEU A 230 -9.18 15.91 9.84
N THR A 231 -8.93 16.02 11.15
CA THR A 231 -7.67 16.53 11.72
C THR A 231 -6.77 15.42 12.26
N ARG A 232 -7.34 14.22 12.50
CA ARG A 232 -6.64 13.03 13.01
C ARG A 232 -7.33 11.77 12.51
N ARG A 233 -6.64 10.63 12.63
CA ARG A 233 -7.17 9.30 12.29
C ARG A 233 -8.43 9.01 13.12
N PRO A 234 -9.57 8.63 12.49
CA PRO A 234 -10.84 8.44 13.18
C PRO A 234 -11.06 7.03 13.75
N ILE A 235 -10.24 6.05 13.37
CA ILE A 235 -10.35 4.65 13.80
C ILE A 235 -9.02 4.13 14.36
N ASP A 236 -9.08 3.03 15.11
CA ASP A 236 -7.92 2.36 15.67
C ASP A 236 -6.92 1.88 14.59
N ARG A 237 -5.63 1.82 14.94
CA ARG A 237 -4.57 1.36 14.02
C ARG A 237 -4.60 -0.14 13.72
N SER A 238 -5.36 -0.93 14.48
CA SER A 238 -5.61 -2.34 14.17
C SER A 238 -6.55 -2.54 12.96
N ARG A 239 -7.22 -1.48 12.50
CA ARG A 239 -8.12 -1.49 11.36
C ARG A 239 -7.58 -0.62 10.23
N TRP A 240 -7.80 -1.07 8.99
CA TRP A 240 -7.37 -0.33 7.81
C TRP A 240 -8.11 1.01 7.66
N LEU A 241 -7.37 2.08 7.40
CA LEU A 241 -7.93 3.36 6.98
C LEU A 241 -7.48 3.64 5.55
N ALA A 242 -8.44 3.68 4.64
CA ALA A 242 -8.21 4.04 3.24
C ALA A 242 -8.89 5.37 2.88
N ALA A 243 -8.47 6.00 1.79
CA ALA A 243 -9.12 7.19 1.28
C ALA A 243 -9.11 7.27 -0.25
N SER A 244 -10.15 7.89 -0.82
CA SER A 244 -10.17 8.30 -2.23
C SER A 244 -9.51 9.65 -2.38
N CYS A 245 -8.52 9.74 -3.29
CA CYS A 245 -7.76 10.94 -3.61
C CYS A 245 -7.74 11.19 -5.12
N HIS A 246 -7.63 12.46 -5.51
CA HIS A 246 -7.64 12.90 -6.91
C HIS A 246 -6.50 13.89 -7.23
N ASP A 247 -5.81 14.39 -6.21
CA ASP A 247 -4.75 15.40 -6.35
C ASP A 247 -3.73 15.35 -5.19
N ALA A 248 -2.67 16.14 -5.32
CA ALA A 248 -1.60 16.22 -4.33
C ALA A 248 -2.04 16.78 -2.96
N VAL A 249 -3.09 17.63 -2.91
CA VAL A 249 -3.58 18.21 -1.65
C VAL A 249 -4.23 17.13 -0.81
N GLN A 250 -5.06 16.31 -1.45
CA GLN A 250 -5.76 15.19 -0.81
C GLN A 250 -4.78 14.09 -0.38
N LEU A 251 -3.77 13.80 -1.19
CA LEU A 251 -2.70 12.86 -0.82
C LEU A 251 -1.92 13.33 0.41
N ARG A 252 -1.52 14.61 0.47
CA ARG A 252 -0.87 15.18 1.66
C ARG A 252 -1.75 15.10 2.89
N GLN A 253 -3.06 15.34 2.74
CA GLN A 253 -4.03 15.19 3.83
C GLN A 253 -4.11 13.74 4.31
N ALA A 254 -4.14 12.76 3.38
CA ALA A 254 -4.15 11.34 3.73
C ALA A 254 -2.91 10.94 4.56
N VAL A 255 -1.71 11.39 4.14
CA VAL A 255 -0.48 11.20 4.92
C VAL A 255 -0.58 11.83 6.30
N ARG A 256 -1.07 13.09 6.40
CA ARG A 256 -1.18 13.84 7.65
C ARG A 256 -2.03 13.14 8.70
N ILE A 257 -3.14 12.54 8.31
CA ILE A 257 -4.05 11.85 9.25
C ILE A 257 -3.69 10.39 9.48
N GLY A 258 -2.65 9.87 8.80
CA GLY A 258 -2.19 8.49 8.93
C GLY A 258 -3.11 7.47 8.25
N VAL A 259 -3.52 7.75 7.00
CA VAL A 259 -4.18 6.78 6.12
C VAL A 259 -3.19 5.67 5.79
N ASP A 260 -3.63 4.42 5.74
CA ASP A 260 -2.75 3.28 5.47
C ASP A 260 -2.49 3.12 3.96
N PHE A 261 -3.50 3.36 3.13
CA PHE A 261 -3.39 3.33 1.67
C PHE A 261 -4.45 4.22 1.01
N VAL A 262 -4.23 4.60 -0.24
CA VAL A 262 -5.16 5.46 -0.97
C VAL A 262 -5.56 4.83 -2.31
N VAL A 263 -6.70 5.27 -2.82
CA VAL A 263 -7.14 5.04 -4.19
C VAL A 263 -7.02 6.36 -4.92
N LEU A 264 -6.23 6.41 -6.00
CA LEU A 264 -5.95 7.62 -6.77
C LEU A 264 -6.49 7.48 -8.19
N GLY A 265 -7.27 8.45 -8.64
CA GLY A 265 -7.84 8.45 -9.97
C GLY A 265 -8.80 9.60 -10.24
N PRO A 266 -9.43 9.63 -11.45
CA PRO A 266 -9.36 8.60 -12.48
C PRO A 266 -8.08 8.66 -13.30
N VAL A 267 -7.46 7.49 -13.57
CA VAL A 267 -6.26 7.41 -14.42
C VAL A 267 -6.63 7.43 -15.90
N ALA A 268 -7.67 6.69 -16.29
CA ALA A 268 -8.20 6.61 -17.64
C ALA A 268 -9.70 7.01 -17.68
N PRO A 269 -10.27 7.29 -18.86
CA PRO A 269 -11.69 7.62 -19.00
C PRO A 269 -12.59 6.54 -18.39
N THR A 270 -13.58 6.94 -17.60
CA THR A 270 -14.46 5.98 -16.90
C THR A 270 -15.93 6.37 -17.02
N ALA A 271 -16.78 5.40 -17.28
CA ALA A 271 -18.22 5.61 -17.35
C ALA A 271 -18.87 5.94 -15.98
N THR A 272 -18.22 5.60 -14.87
CA THR A 272 -18.73 5.91 -13.52
C THR A 272 -18.71 7.41 -13.23
N HIS A 273 -17.80 8.16 -13.86
CA HIS A 273 -17.67 9.62 -13.74
C HIS A 273 -17.39 10.21 -15.13
N ALA A 274 -18.39 10.16 -16.00
CA ALA A 274 -18.26 10.53 -17.42
C ALA A 274 -17.76 11.97 -17.69
N GLY A 275 -17.86 12.87 -16.70
CA GLY A 275 -17.35 14.25 -16.80
C GLY A 275 -15.97 14.49 -16.18
N ALA A 276 -15.35 13.46 -15.56
CA ALA A 276 -14.05 13.62 -14.94
C ALA A 276 -12.93 13.55 -15.98
N ILE A 277 -12.01 14.52 -15.93
CA ILE A 277 -10.80 14.50 -16.77
C ILE A 277 -9.82 13.48 -16.19
N PRO A 278 -9.44 12.45 -16.96
CA PRO A 278 -8.46 11.48 -16.47
C PRO A 278 -7.07 12.12 -16.38
N MET A 279 -6.33 11.78 -15.32
CA MET A 279 -5.00 12.33 -15.09
C MET A 279 -3.91 11.72 -16.00
N GLY A 280 -4.14 10.53 -16.50
CA GLY A 280 -3.13 9.77 -17.26
C GLY A 280 -2.04 9.16 -16.38
N TRP A 281 -1.25 8.27 -16.96
CA TRP A 281 -0.23 7.51 -16.22
C TRP A 281 0.95 8.36 -15.75
N SER A 282 1.36 9.38 -16.51
CA SER A 282 2.49 10.25 -16.12
C SER A 282 2.17 11.04 -14.87
N ALA A 283 1.04 11.77 -14.85
CA ALA A 283 0.63 12.53 -13.67
C ALA A 283 0.31 11.61 -12.47
N PHE A 284 -0.21 10.41 -12.73
CA PHE A 284 -0.38 9.40 -11.69
C PHE A 284 0.96 9.04 -11.03
N ALA A 285 1.98 8.73 -11.82
CA ALA A 285 3.32 8.37 -11.31
C ALA A 285 3.95 9.51 -10.50
N ASP A 286 3.87 10.75 -11.00
CA ASP A 286 4.38 11.94 -10.28
C ASP A 286 3.72 12.11 -8.91
N LEU A 287 2.39 11.86 -8.82
CA LEU A 287 1.64 11.95 -7.57
C LEU A 287 1.98 10.80 -6.61
N VAL A 288 2.16 9.59 -7.13
CA VAL A 288 2.55 8.42 -6.32
C VAL A 288 3.95 8.60 -5.74
N GLU A 289 4.91 9.08 -6.54
CA GLU A 289 6.28 9.33 -6.08
C GLU A 289 6.37 10.38 -4.95
N ALA A 290 5.40 11.29 -4.89
CA ALA A 290 5.34 12.35 -3.89
C ALA A 290 4.87 11.90 -2.50
N VAL A 291 4.40 10.64 -2.33
CA VAL A 291 3.81 10.17 -1.08
C VAL A 291 4.37 8.83 -0.63
N ALA A 292 4.58 8.68 0.67
CA ALA A 292 5.05 7.44 1.30
C ALA A 292 3.85 6.56 1.71
N LEU A 293 2.98 6.22 0.75
CA LEU A 293 1.80 5.37 0.96
C LEU A 293 1.62 4.40 -0.21
N PRO A 294 1.13 3.17 0.01
CA PRO A 294 0.60 2.34 -1.06
C PRO A 294 -0.58 3.02 -1.77
N VAL A 295 -0.54 3.06 -3.10
CA VAL A 295 -1.54 3.74 -3.93
C VAL A 295 -2.14 2.76 -4.93
N PHE A 296 -3.45 2.56 -4.88
CA PHE A 296 -4.17 1.83 -5.92
C PHE A 296 -4.59 2.76 -7.05
N ALA A 297 -4.31 2.39 -8.29
CA ALA A 297 -4.79 3.10 -9.47
C ALA A 297 -6.29 2.83 -9.69
N LEU A 298 -7.07 3.90 -9.93
CA LEU A 298 -8.53 3.80 -10.15
C LEU A 298 -8.95 4.53 -11.43
N GLY A 299 -9.96 3.98 -12.08
CA GLY A 299 -10.72 4.66 -13.14
C GLY A 299 -10.32 4.23 -14.54
N GLY A 300 -11.28 3.60 -15.24
CA GLY A 300 -11.14 3.16 -16.62
C GLY A 300 -10.15 2.03 -16.85
N LEU A 301 -9.78 1.29 -15.81
CA LEU A 301 -8.76 0.24 -15.84
C LEU A 301 -9.41 -1.15 -15.83
N SER A 302 -8.68 -2.12 -16.39
CA SER A 302 -8.96 -3.56 -16.35
C SER A 302 -7.83 -4.31 -15.66
N ASP A 303 -7.99 -5.62 -15.42
CA ASP A 303 -6.93 -6.47 -14.86
C ASP A 303 -5.68 -6.53 -15.77
N GLU A 304 -5.84 -6.32 -17.08
CA GLU A 304 -4.75 -6.22 -18.06
C GLU A 304 -3.81 -5.03 -17.82
N ASP A 305 -4.31 -3.97 -17.17
CA ASP A 305 -3.52 -2.79 -16.81
C ASP A 305 -2.64 -3.00 -15.56
N MET A 306 -2.71 -4.16 -14.89
CA MET A 306 -2.00 -4.43 -13.63
C MET A 306 -0.49 -4.20 -13.75
N THR A 307 0.15 -4.77 -14.77
CA THR A 307 1.58 -4.59 -15.01
C THR A 307 1.93 -3.12 -15.23
N ARG A 308 1.12 -2.42 -16.02
CA ARG A 308 1.31 -1.00 -16.27
C ARG A 308 1.15 -0.16 -15.00
N ALA A 309 0.14 -0.46 -14.18
CA ALA A 309 -0.08 0.21 -12.91
C ALA A 309 1.14 0.06 -11.98
N LYS A 310 1.64 -1.16 -11.82
CA LYS A 310 2.84 -1.45 -11.00
C LYS A 310 4.09 -0.73 -11.53
N LEU A 311 4.30 -0.67 -12.84
CA LEU A 311 5.41 0.08 -13.45
C LEU A 311 5.34 1.60 -13.18
N HIS A 312 4.15 2.14 -12.90
CA HIS A 312 3.95 3.54 -12.51
C HIS A 312 3.85 3.72 -10.98
N GLY A 313 4.31 2.73 -10.19
CA GLY A 313 4.40 2.80 -8.74
C GLY A 313 3.10 2.49 -7.99
N ALA A 314 2.05 2.00 -8.67
CA ALA A 314 0.84 1.57 -7.98
C ALA A 314 1.08 0.28 -7.18
N GLN A 315 0.43 0.16 -6.01
CA GLN A 315 0.25 -1.10 -5.29
C GLN A 315 -0.49 -2.14 -6.16
N GLY A 316 -1.42 -1.65 -6.95
CA GLY A 316 -2.27 -2.43 -7.82
C GLY A 316 -3.43 -1.60 -8.36
N ILE A 317 -4.54 -2.26 -8.69
CA ILE A 317 -5.73 -1.63 -9.28
C ILE A 317 -6.90 -1.71 -8.32
N ALA A 318 -7.66 -0.60 -8.24
CA ALA A 318 -8.98 -0.55 -7.63
C ALA A 318 -10.06 -0.36 -8.70
N GLY A 319 -11.23 -0.99 -8.53
CA GLY A 319 -12.32 -0.74 -9.45
C GLY A 319 -13.61 -1.48 -9.17
N ILE A 320 -14.68 -1.01 -9.83
CA ILE A 320 -16.03 -1.58 -9.72
C ILE A 320 -16.21 -2.75 -10.70
N ARG A 321 -15.74 -2.57 -11.94
CA ARG A 321 -16.00 -3.50 -13.06
C ARG A 321 -14.76 -4.23 -13.57
N CYS A 322 -13.57 -3.84 -13.14
CA CYS A 322 -12.31 -4.41 -13.61
C CYS A 322 -12.12 -5.89 -13.22
N PHE A 323 -12.89 -6.37 -12.24
CA PHE A 323 -12.82 -7.76 -11.76
C PHE A 323 -14.14 -8.52 -11.95
N SER A 324 -15.01 -8.06 -12.85
CA SER A 324 -16.39 -8.59 -13.00
C SER A 324 -16.56 -9.63 -14.12
N HIS A 325 -15.48 -9.97 -14.83
CA HIS A 325 -15.55 -10.92 -15.97
C HIS A 325 -14.82 -12.22 -15.68
#